data_c516c2b7fefc170716da03fc5ca4604b
#
_entry.id   c516c2b7fefc170716da03fc5ca4604b
#
_cell.length_a   1.000
_cell.length_b   1.000
_cell.length_c   1.000
_cell.angle_alpha   90.00
_cell.angle_beta   90.00
_cell.angle_gamma   90.00
#
_symmetry.space_group_name_H-M   'P 1'
#
loop_
_entity.id
_entity.type
_entity.pdbx_description
1 polymer ?
#
loop_
_entity_poly.entity_id
_entity_poly.type
_entity_poly.pdbx_seq_one_letter_code
_entity_poly.pdbx_strand_id
1 'polypeptide(L)'
;MKAQELLKQIRPIWLQRVSQSLTRGVSARDAFLDELNRFYDGLEQAVMTGNPAWLDPAIYEWVGSPTLSDLQQSRQNVSGTLNSIIAITNDVAIENLSEQDALDLLSTITPICTYGLEKIARLEMEARVAYITNELIEVRQTLEKLDRSKSNFISVAAHELKTPLTLIEGYTEMIRDLVTQNGSSQIDTLLSGVNIGINRLREIIDDMIDVSLIDNDLLSLNLQPILISQHLALLQRELESVIQDRRQTLEINNFPGSETWIYADSERLYQAMKNVISNAIKFTPDKGRITIDGRSLPGFIELIIADTGIGISTENQTRIFENFGQVERVNLHSSGKTKFKGGGPGLGLPITRGIIEAHGGTIWVESPGYDEEKCPGSTFHILIPIRTERTDPKIAKLFNALEKQQPEPDAKENSPTNTTAA
;
A
#
# COMPACT_ATOMS: atom_id res chain seq x y z
N MET A 1 -1.92 17.95 59.67
CA MET A 1 -2.29 16.78 60.48
C MET A 1 -3.78 16.45 60.37
N LYS A 2 -4.73 17.43 60.67
CA LYS A 2 -6.17 17.13 60.64
C LYS A 2 -6.71 16.62 59.29
N ALA A 3 -6.36 17.25 58.17
CA ALA A 3 -6.84 16.85 56.86
C ALA A 3 -6.35 15.44 56.43
N GLN A 4 -5.15 15.03 56.83
CA GLN A 4 -4.63 13.68 56.60
C GLN A 4 -5.40 12.61 57.36
N GLU A 5 -5.76 12.88 58.63
CA GLU A 5 -6.57 11.97 59.43
C GLU A 5 -7.97 11.80 58.84
N LEU A 6 -8.57 12.88 58.34
CA LEU A 6 -9.87 12.86 57.64
C LEU A 6 -9.82 12.06 56.36
N LEU A 7 -8.74 12.20 55.54
CA LEU A 7 -8.54 11.35 54.35
C LEU A 7 -8.49 9.87 54.75
N LYS A 8 -7.70 9.49 55.76
CA LYS A 8 -7.59 8.09 56.19
C LYS A 8 -8.96 7.54 56.67
N GLN A 9 -9.76 8.36 57.28
CA GLN A 9 -11.10 7.97 57.75
C GLN A 9 -12.03 7.64 56.57
N ILE A 10 -12.02 8.42 55.49
CA ILE A 10 -12.92 8.23 54.34
C ILE A 10 -12.39 7.25 53.31
N ARG A 11 -11.10 6.87 53.33
CA ARG A 11 -10.44 6.00 52.36
C ARG A 11 -11.20 4.72 51.99
N PRO A 12 -11.70 3.89 52.95
CA PRO A 12 -12.38 2.65 52.64
C PRO A 12 -13.65 2.87 51.81
N ILE A 13 -14.43 3.89 52.19
CA ILE A 13 -15.68 4.25 51.52
C ILE A 13 -15.38 4.83 50.13
N TRP A 14 -14.35 5.67 50.05
CA TRP A 14 -13.89 6.27 48.80
C TRP A 14 -13.46 5.21 47.78
N LEU A 15 -12.57 4.28 48.16
CA LEU A 15 -12.13 3.19 47.27
C LEU A 15 -13.30 2.35 46.78
N GLN A 16 -14.25 2.03 47.62
CA GLN A 16 -15.44 1.29 47.24
C GLN A 16 -16.28 2.04 46.20
N ARG A 17 -16.56 3.31 46.39
CA ARG A 17 -17.39 4.13 45.48
C ARG A 17 -16.71 4.39 44.15
N VAL A 18 -15.44 4.77 44.17
CA VAL A 18 -14.68 5.04 42.93
C VAL A 18 -14.56 3.77 42.09
N SER A 19 -14.23 2.64 42.74
CA SER A 19 -14.12 1.37 42.00
C SER A 19 -15.46 0.93 41.40
N GLN A 20 -16.58 1.12 42.10
CA GLN A 20 -17.91 0.80 41.55
C GLN A 20 -18.35 1.72 40.42
N SER A 21 -17.98 3.00 40.46
CA SER A 21 -18.36 3.99 39.48
C SER A 21 -17.57 3.88 38.17
N LEU A 22 -16.29 3.54 38.25
CA LEU A 22 -15.37 3.59 37.12
C LEU A 22 -15.08 2.22 36.46
N THR A 23 -15.31 1.09 37.18
CA THR A 23 -15.06 -0.25 36.59
C THR A 23 -16.25 -0.82 35.83
N ARG A 24 -16.06 -1.11 34.57
CA ARG A 24 -16.96 -1.91 33.69
C ARG A 24 -16.32 -3.29 33.41
N GLY A 25 -16.42 -4.24 34.39
CA GLY A 25 -15.95 -5.61 34.18
C GLY A 25 -15.11 -6.18 35.33
N VAL A 26 -15.18 -7.51 35.56
CA VAL A 26 -14.59 -8.19 36.71
C VAL A 26 -13.07 -8.34 36.61
N SER A 27 -12.53 -8.50 35.39
CA SER A 27 -11.10 -8.77 35.14
C SER A 27 -10.19 -7.53 35.27
N ALA A 28 -10.73 -6.33 35.07
CA ALA A 28 -9.98 -5.08 35.17
C ALA A 28 -9.95 -4.50 36.61
N ARG A 29 -10.61 -5.16 37.56
CA ARG A 29 -10.88 -4.58 38.90
C ARG A 29 -9.66 -4.54 39.81
N ASP A 30 -8.81 -5.56 39.78
CA ASP A 30 -7.68 -5.65 40.71
C ASP A 30 -6.53 -4.72 40.33
N ALA A 31 -6.15 -4.66 39.05
CA ALA A 31 -5.13 -3.74 38.56
C ALA A 31 -5.55 -2.26 38.77
N PHE A 32 -6.83 -1.95 38.49
CA PHE A 32 -7.37 -0.61 38.68
C PHE A 32 -7.46 -0.20 40.16
N LEU A 33 -7.73 -1.15 41.04
CA LEU A 33 -7.70 -0.88 42.49
C LEU A 33 -6.29 -0.53 42.99
N ASP A 34 -5.26 -1.16 42.46
CA ASP A 34 -3.88 -0.83 42.78
C ASP A 34 -3.48 0.58 42.28
N GLU A 35 -3.96 0.97 41.11
CA GLU A 35 -3.77 2.32 40.58
C GLU A 35 -4.48 3.37 41.41
N LEU A 36 -5.73 3.10 41.82
CA LEU A 36 -6.49 3.98 42.71
C LEU A 36 -5.84 4.11 44.08
N ASN A 37 -5.30 3.02 44.63
CA ASN A 37 -4.56 3.07 45.91
C ASN A 37 -3.30 3.94 45.76
N ARG A 38 -2.52 3.80 44.68
CA ARG A 38 -1.34 4.65 44.41
C ARG A 38 -1.71 6.12 44.28
N PHE A 39 -2.81 6.42 43.60
CA PHE A 39 -3.33 7.79 43.50
C PHE A 39 -3.70 8.34 44.87
N TYR A 40 -4.43 7.54 45.72
CA TYR A 40 -4.83 7.96 47.02
C TYR A 40 -3.63 8.17 47.96
N ASP A 41 -2.63 7.29 47.91
CA ASP A 41 -1.38 7.46 48.68
C ASP A 41 -0.64 8.74 48.28
N GLY A 42 -0.60 9.05 46.96
CA GLY A 42 -0.09 10.31 46.42
C GLY A 42 -0.86 11.53 46.98
N LEU A 43 -2.19 11.44 47.03
CA LEU A 43 -3.06 12.50 47.57
C LEU A 43 -2.80 12.72 49.07
N GLU A 44 -2.67 11.64 49.87
CA GLU A 44 -2.33 11.75 51.30
C GLU A 44 -0.97 12.43 51.51
N GLN A 45 0.04 12.05 50.71
CA GLN A 45 1.38 12.67 50.75
C GLN A 45 1.36 14.14 50.34
N ALA A 46 0.60 14.45 49.28
CA ALA A 46 0.43 15.83 48.82
C ALA A 46 -0.21 16.73 49.89
N VAL A 47 -1.26 16.23 50.59
CA VAL A 47 -1.89 16.93 51.72
C VAL A 47 -0.94 17.10 52.89
N MET A 48 -0.12 16.08 53.22
CA MET A 48 0.84 16.14 54.31
C MET A 48 1.97 17.13 54.07
N THR A 49 2.49 17.18 52.85
CA THR A 49 3.66 17.98 52.52
C THR A 49 3.33 19.35 51.91
N GLY A 50 2.09 19.57 51.50
CA GLY A 50 1.66 20.74 50.72
C GLY A 50 2.19 20.76 49.30
N ASN A 51 2.79 19.64 48.80
CA ASN A 51 3.33 19.53 47.47
C ASN A 51 2.46 18.65 46.58
N PRO A 52 1.75 19.21 45.58
CA PRO A 52 0.86 18.46 44.70
C PRO A 52 1.60 17.49 43.74
N ALA A 53 2.91 17.64 43.54
CA ALA A 53 3.71 16.80 42.68
C ALA A 53 3.76 15.31 43.11
N TRP A 54 3.30 14.97 44.32
CA TRP A 54 3.11 13.58 44.72
C TRP A 54 2.07 12.82 43.90
N LEU A 55 1.21 13.51 43.12
CA LEU A 55 0.28 12.90 42.18
C LEU A 55 0.94 12.53 40.86
N ASP A 56 2.11 13.11 40.52
CA ASP A 56 2.76 12.95 39.24
C ASP A 56 2.94 11.47 38.81
N PRO A 57 3.44 10.55 39.65
CA PRO A 57 3.62 9.16 39.25
C PRO A 57 2.33 8.48 38.75
N ALA A 58 1.23 8.69 39.48
CA ALA A 58 -0.08 8.14 39.07
C ALA A 58 -0.61 8.80 37.82
N ILE A 59 -0.43 10.11 37.66
CA ILE A 59 -0.82 10.86 36.48
C ILE A 59 -0.03 10.37 35.24
N TYR A 60 1.28 10.22 35.34
CA TYR A 60 2.10 9.71 34.22
C TYR A 60 1.74 8.28 33.83
N GLU A 61 1.41 7.42 34.79
CA GLU A 61 0.95 6.06 34.53
C GLU A 61 -0.39 6.06 33.77
N TRP A 62 -1.33 6.90 34.18
CA TRP A 62 -2.64 7.02 33.52
C TRP A 62 -2.59 7.62 32.11
N VAL A 63 -1.72 8.59 31.87
CA VAL A 63 -1.58 9.24 30.57
C VAL A 63 -0.60 8.49 29.66
N GLY A 64 0.34 7.71 30.22
CA GLY A 64 1.45 7.09 29.47
C GLY A 64 1.07 5.90 28.59
N SER A 65 -0.18 5.43 28.59
CA SER A 65 -0.65 4.29 27.79
C SER A 65 -1.91 4.58 26.96
N PRO A 66 -1.98 5.69 26.19
CA PRO A 66 -3.12 5.89 25.29
C PRO A 66 -3.05 4.86 24.14
N THR A 67 -4.13 4.08 23.96
CA THR A 67 -4.26 3.26 22.77
C THR A 67 -4.62 4.14 21.57
N LEU A 68 -4.29 3.69 20.34
CA LEU A 68 -4.66 4.39 19.09
C LEU A 68 -6.16 4.69 19.03
N SER A 69 -7.01 3.82 19.59
CA SER A 69 -8.46 4.02 19.69
C SER A 69 -8.85 5.16 20.63
N ASP A 70 -8.09 5.41 21.68
CA ASP A 70 -8.36 6.45 22.67
C ASP A 70 -8.04 7.85 22.11
N LEU A 71 -7.01 7.95 21.27
CA LEU A 71 -6.63 9.18 20.57
C LEU A 71 -7.62 9.56 19.45
N GLN A 72 -8.23 8.55 18.80
CA GLN A 72 -9.18 8.76 17.68
C GLN A 72 -10.63 8.99 18.16
N GLN A 73 -11.05 8.39 19.25
CA GLN A 73 -12.45 8.38 19.67
C GLN A 73 -12.67 9.21 20.93
N SER A 74 -12.21 10.30 21.23
CA SER A 74 -12.63 11.26 22.32
C SER A 74 -13.49 10.70 23.49
N ARG A 75 -13.52 9.39 23.73
CA ARG A 75 -14.53 8.71 24.54
C ARG A 75 -14.15 8.43 26.00
N GLN A 76 -12.86 8.48 26.38
CA GLN A 76 -12.44 8.45 27.77
C GLN A 76 -11.12 9.21 27.90
N ASN A 77 -11.16 10.52 28.11
CA ASN A 77 -9.99 11.27 28.50
C ASN A 77 -9.74 11.07 30.00
N VAL A 78 -8.49 10.93 30.38
CA VAL A 78 -8.04 10.79 31.77
C VAL A 78 -8.54 11.96 32.63
N SER A 79 -8.63 13.15 32.02
CA SER A 79 -9.24 14.34 32.64
C SER A 79 -10.67 14.09 33.07
N GLY A 80 -11.50 13.40 32.28
CA GLY A 80 -12.87 13.04 32.66
C GLY A 80 -12.91 12.04 33.79
N THR A 81 -11.98 11.09 33.82
CA THR A 81 -11.85 10.14 34.95
C THR A 81 -11.47 10.83 36.22
N LEU A 82 -10.49 11.74 36.20
CA LEU A 82 -10.11 12.50 37.41
C LEU A 82 -11.23 13.43 37.88
N ASN A 83 -11.98 14.05 36.95
CA ASN A 83 -13.15 14.85 37.33
C ASN A 83 -14.21 14.00 38.06
N SER A 84 -14.45 12.76 37.60
CA SER A 84 -15.36 11.84 38.26
C SER A 84 -14.85 11.43 39.65
N ILE A 85 -13.54 11.21 39.79
CA ILE A 85 -12.89 10.93 41.08
C ILE A 85 -13.07 12.11 42.06
N ILE A 86 -12.86 13.33 41.59
CA ILE A 86 -13.03 14.55 42.38
C ILE A 86 -14.48 14.71 42.84
N ALA A 87 -15.45 14.50 41.97
CA ALA A 87 -16.87 14.56 42.31
C ALA A 87 -17.22 13.54 43.41
N ILE A 88 -16.79 12.28 43.24
CA ILE A 88 -16.99 11.22 44.23
C ILE A 88 -16.30 11.58 45.58
N THR A 89 -15.11 12.18 45.52
CA THR A 89 -14.38 12.61 46.70
C THR A 89 -15.16 13.66 47.48
N ASN A 90 -15.76 14.62 46.79
CA ASN A 90 -16.61 15.64 47.38
C ASN A 90 -17.85 15.03 48.03
N ASP A 91 -18.55 14.12 47.34
CA ASP A 91 -19.74 13.46 47.84
C ASP A 91 -19.43 12.63 49.11
N VAL A 92 -18.35 11.84 49.08
CA VAL A 92 -17.92 11.02 50.21
C VAL A 92 -17.53 11.89 51.41
N ALA A 93 -16.86 13.02 51.20
CA ALA A 93 -16.49 13.94 52.28
C ALA A 93 -17.73 14.56 52.94
N ILE A 94 -18.70 15.04 52.15
CA ILE A 94 -19.91 15.68 52.63
C ILE A 94 -20.81 14.70 53.41
N GLU A 95 -20.90 13.45 52.94
CA GLU A 95 -21.78 12.45 53.54
C GLU A 95 -21.22 11.82 54.84
N ASN A 96 -19.88 11.75 55.00
CA ASN A 96 -19.25 10.97 56.08
C ASN A 96 -18.48 11.79 57.10
N LEU A 97 -18.38 13.11 56.91
CA LEU A 97 -17.69 14.02 57.84
C LEU A 97 -18.66 15.07 58.38
N SER A 98 -18.28 15.75 59.49
CA SER A 98 -19.00 16.94 59.93
C SER A 98 -18.84 18.07 58.88
N GLU A 99 -19.82 18.98 58.82
CA GLU A 99 -19.81 20.10 57.86
C GLU A 99 -18.49 20.89 57.90
N GLN A 100 -17.97 21.17 59.11
CA GLN A 100 -16.71 21.88 59.29
C GLN A 100 -15.48 21.05 58.81
N ASP A 101 -15.46 19.74 59.11
CA ASP A 101 -14.37 18.84 58.71
C ASP A 101 -14.36 18.60 57.19
N ALA A 102 -15.53 18.47 56.61
CA ALA A 102 -15.67 18.37 55.14
C ALA A 102 -15.15 19.62 54.45
N LEU A 103 -15.51 20.81 54.94
CA LEU A 103 -15.04 22.09 54.38
C LEU A 103 -13.53 22.24 54.51
N ASP A 104 -12.96 21.92 55.68
CA ASP A 104 -11.50 21.95 55.89
C ASP A 104 -10.76 21.00 54.97
N LEU A 105 -11.27 19.78 54.81
CA LEU A 105 -10.67 18.78 53.90
C LEU A 105 -10.75 19.23 52.46
N LEU A 106 -11.94 19.61 51.97
CA LEU A 106 -12.14 20.01 50.56
C LEU A 106 -11.33 21.25 50.19
N SER A 107 -11.21 22.23 51.11
CA SER A 107 -10.36 23.40 50.90
C SER A 107 -8.89 23.04 50.74
N THR A 108 -8.43 21.95 51.40
CA THR A 108 -7.02 21.47 51.29
C THR A 108 -6.76 20.66 50.06
N ILE A 109 -7.71 19.80 49.63
CA ILE A 109 -7.49 18.92 48.45
C ILE A 109 -7.81 19.59 47.14
N THR A 110 -8.68 20.61 47.08
CA THR A 110 -9.07 21.29 45.84
C THR A 110 -7.85 21.82 45.06
N PRO A 111 -6.87 22.53 45.64
CA PRO A 111 -5.69 22.99 44.89
C PRO A 111 -4.85 21.82 44.35
N ILE A 112 -4.77 20.71 45.08
CA ILE A 112 -4.03 19.51 44.68
C ILE A 112 -4.71 18.84 43.50
N CYS A 113 -6.03 18.70 43.54
CA CYS A 113 -6.84 18.16 42.45
C CYS A 113 -6.79 19.07 41.20
N THR A 114 -6.82 20.38 41.36
CA THR A 114 -6.68 21.34 40.27
C THR A 114 -5.34 21.19 39.58
N TYR A 115 -4.25 21.08 40.33
CA TYR A 115 -2.94 20.77 39.78
C TYR A 115 -2.95 19.48 38.94
N GLY A 116 -3.57 18.40 39.49
CA GLY A 116 -3.69 17.12 38.77
C GLY A 116 -4.43 17.26 37.44
N LEU A 117 -5.57 18.00 37.43
CA LEU A 117 -6.34 18.26 36.20
C LEU A 117 -5.54 19.08 35.18
N GLU A 118 -4.87 20.14 35.59
CA GLU A 118 -4.04 20.94 34.71
C GLU A 118 -2.88 20.13 34.10
N LYS A 119 -2.24 19.27 34.91
CA LYS A 119 -1.16 18.40 34.49
C LYS A 119 -1.63 17.38 33.45
N ILE A 120 -2.75 16.70 33.73
CA ILE A 120 -3.35 15.72 32.80
C ILE A 120 -3.73 16.41 31.50
N ALA A 121 -4.47 17.54 31.58
CA ALA A 121 -4.90 18.26 30.38
C ALA A 121 -3.72 18.67 29.49
N ARG A 122 -2.61 19.11 30.11
CA ARG A 122 -1.40 19.44 29.37
C ARG A 122 -0.77 18.22 28.70
N LEU A 123 -0.63 17.11 29.42
CA LEU A 123 -0.06 15.87 28.87
C LEU A 123 -0.93 15.28 27.76
N GLU A 124 -2.25 15.28 27.92
CA GLU A 124 -3.20 14.86 26.87
C GLU A 124 -3.07 15.75 25.63
N MET A 125 -2.93 17.05 25.81
CA MET A 125 -2.73 18.00 24.71
C MET A 125 -1.39 17.77 24.00
N GLU A 126 -0.30 17.59 24.73
CA GLU A 126 1.04 17.28 24.20
C GLU A 126 1.01 15.97 23.38
N ALA A 127 0.39 14.92 23.89
CA ALA A 127 0.24 13.64 23.19
C ALA A 127 -0.59 13.79 21.90
N ARG A 128 -1.68 14.57 21.96
CA ARG A 128 -2.53 14.81 20.79
C ARG A 128 -1.83 15.65 19.71
N VAL A 129 -1.09 16.67 20.11
CA VAL A 129 -0.29 17.49 19.19
C VAL A 129 0.80 16.63 18.53
N ALA A 130 1.50 15.79 19.29
CA ALA A 130 2.50 14.89 18.76
C ALA A 130 1.90 13.90 17.73
N TYR A 131 0.74 13.31 18.03
CA TYR A 131 0.02 12.42 17.12
C TYR A 131 -0.35 13.12 15.80
N ILE A 132 -1.02 14.28 15.87
CA ILE A 132 -1.43 15.06 14.69
C ILE A 132 -0.21 15.49 13.87
N THR A 133 0.88 15.87 14.56
CA THR A 133 2.11 16.28 13.87
C THR A 133 2.73 15.12 13.08
N ASN A 134 2.76 13.91 13.65
CA ASN A 134 3.27 12.73 12.94
C ASN A 134 2.38 12.37 11.74
N GLU A 135 1.06 12.41 11.88
CA GLU A 135 0.11 12.18 10.79
C GLU A 135 0.29 13.19 9.64
N LEU A 136 0.45 14.48 9.99
CA LEU A 136 0.74 15.52 9.01
C LEU A 136 2.08 15.30 8.28
N ILE A 137 3.11 14.81 8.97
CA ILE A 137 4.41 14.48 8.36
C ILE A 137 4.24 13.35 7.34
N GLU A 138 3.50 12.28 7.66
CA GLU A 138 3.25 11.15 6.76
C GLU A 138 2.46 11.59 5.51
N VAL A 139 1.39 12.37 5.69
CA VAL A 139 0.60 12.92 4.58
C VAL A 139 1.46 13.81 3.70
N ARG A 140 2.27 14.68 4.29
CA ARG A 140 3.19 15.55 3.54
C ARG A 140 4.21 14.76 2.73
N GLN A 141 4.83 13.73 3.32
CA GLN A 141 5.78 12.86 2.61
C GLN A 141 5.12 12.14 1.43
N THR A 142 3.88 11.70 1.59
CA THR A 142 3.11 11.08 0.52
C THR A 142 2.82 12.07 -0.61
N LEU A 143 2.39 13.29 -0.28
CA LEU A 143 2.17 14.34 -1.27
C LEU A 143 3.45 14.73 -2.02
N GLU A 144 4.59 14.85 -1.32
CA GLU A 144 5.89 15.14 -1.96
C GLU A 144 6.34 14.02 -2.90
N LYS A 145 6.07 12.74 -2.56
CA LYS A 145 6.33 11.60 -3.46
C LYS A 145 5.46 11.67 -4.72
N LEU A 146 4.17 11.96 -4.57
CA LEU A 146 3.23 12.10 -5.69
C LEU A 146 3.62 13.27 -6.61
N ASP A 147 4.00 14.41 -6.07
CA ASP A 147 4.42 15.58 -6.84
C ASP A 147 5.71 15.32 -7.63
N ARG A 148 6.70 14.64 -7.01
CA ARG A 148 7.92 14.21 -7.70
C ARG A 148 7.62 13.20 -8.81
N SER A 149 6.73 12.24 -8.57
CA SER A 149 6.31 11.26 -9.58
C SER A 149 5.66 11.96 -10.77
N LYS A 150 4.72 12.89 -10.52
CA LYS A 150 4.08 13.70 -11.55
C LYS A 150 5.08 14.54 -12.36
N SER A 151 6.03 15.19 -11.69
CA SER A 151 7.05 16.00 -12.35
C SER A 151 7.99 15.15 -13.22
N ASN A 152 8.38 13.97 -12.74
CA ASN A 152 9.15 13.01 -13.50
C ASN A 152 8.36 12.52 -14.73
N PHE A 153 7.06 12.23 -14.58
CA PHE A 153 6.17 11.86 -15.69
C PHE A 153 6.22 12.89 -16.81
N ILE A 154 5.99 14.17 -16.49
CA ILE A 154 5.99 15.24 -17.49
C ILE A 154 7.35 15.38 -18.17
N SER A 155 8.45 15.28 -17.42
CA SER A 155 9.81 15.39 -17.95
C SER A 155 10.17 14.24 -18.89
N VAL A 156 9.88 12.99 -18.50
CA VAL A 156 10.15 11.81 -19.33
C VAL A 156 9.26 11.82 -20.56
N ALA A 157 7.97 12.13 -20.41
CA ALA A 157 7.03 12.27 -21.51
C ALA A 157 7.53 13.27 -22.56
N ALA A 158 7.91 14.46 -22.12
CA ALA A 158 8.43 15.50 -23.03
C ALA A 158 9.70 15.04 -23.78
N HIS A 159 10.59 14.33 -23.09
CA HIS A 159 11.81 13.80 -23.71
C HIS A 159 11.52 12.70 -24.74
N GLU A 160 10.65 11.75 -24.39
CA GLU A 160 10.27 10.63 -25.24
C GLU A 160 9.43 11.07 -26.46
N LEU A 161 8.65 12.15 -26.35
CA LEU A 161 7.93 12.74 -27.47
C LEU A 161 8.85 13.54 -28.38
N LYS A 162 9.87 14.22 -27.84
CA LYS A 162 10.81 15.03 -28.61
C LYS A 162 11.64 14.17 -29.57
N THR A 163 12.09 12.99 -29.16
CA THR A 163 12.95 12.11 -29.96
C THR A 163 12.31 11.68 -31.29
N PRO A 164 11.10 11.08 -31.35
CA PRO A 164 10.45 10.73 -32.59
C PRO A 164 10.08 11.96 -33.43
N LEU A 165 9.73 13.07 -32.77
CA LEU A 165 9.45 14.32 -33.49
C LEU A 165 10.68 14.84 -34.23
N THR A 166 11.85 14.83 -33.60
CA THR A 166 13.12 15.22 -34.24
C THR A 166 13.48 14.30 -35.44
N LEU A 167 13.18 12.99 -35.32
CA LEU A 167 13.37 12.05 -36.44
C LEU A 167 12.43 12.40 -37.59
N ILE A 168 11.15 12.66 -37.33
CA ILE A 168 10.18 13.05 -38.37
C ILE A 168 10.63 14.35 -39.07
N GLU A 169 11.03 15.37 -38.30
CA GLU A 169 11.54 16.63 -38.81
C GLU A 169 12.77 16.41 -39.72
N GLY A 170 13.76 15.65 -39.23
CA GLY A 170 14.97 15.36 -39.98
C GLY A 170 14.70 14.63 -41.31
N TYR A 171 13.87 13.58 -41.30
CA TYR A 171 13.52 12.87 -42.53
C TYR A 171 12.68 13.73 -43.48
N THR A 172 11.77 14.55 -42.99
CA THR A 172 10.99 15.46 -43.87
C THR A 172 11.85 16.53 -44.50
N GLU A 173 12.90 17.02 -43.83
CA GLU A 173 13.84 17.97 -44.39
C GLU A 173 14.71 17.32 -45.49
N MET A 174 15.21 16.09 -45.23
CA MET A 174 15.93 15.30 -46.25
C MET A 174 15.07 15.00 -47.47
N ILE A 175 13.78 14.70 -47.31
CA ILE A 175 12.84 14.53 -48.44
C ILE A 175 12.72 15.81 -49.23
N ARG A 176 12.59 16.95 -48.55
CA ARG A 176 12.51 18.28 -49.24
C ARG A 176 13.72 18.53 -50.11
N ASP A 177 14.93 18.24 -49.60
CA ASP A 177 16.18 18.41 -50.33
C ASP A 177 16.29 17.48 -51.54
N LEU A 178 15.88 16.23 -51.43
CA LEU A 178 15.88 15.25 -52.51
C LEU A 178 14.85 15.54 -53.59
N VAL A 179 13.67 16.04 -53.22
CA VAL A 179 12.64 16.48 -54.18
C VAL A 179 13.17 17.59 -55.07
N THR A 180 13.96 18.52 -54.51
CA THR A 180 14.59 19.62 -55.26
C THR A 180 15.70 19.12 -56.23
N GLN A 181 16.28 17.93 -55.95
CA GLN A 181 17.37 17.32 -56.73
C GLN A 181 16.94 16.18 -57.68
N ASN A 182 15.63 15.94 -57.89
CA ASN A 182 15.07 14.84 -58.68
C ASN A 182 15.48 13.42 -58.23
N GLY A 183 15.79 13.20 -57.01
CA GLY A 183 16.19 11.91 -56.42
C GLY A 183 15.02 11.02 -55.94
N SER A 184 14.28 10.37 -56.88
CA SER A 184 13.04 9.64 -56.52
C SER A 184 13.24 8.32 -55.77
N SER A 185 14.34 7.60 -55.93
CA SER A 185 14.51 6.25 -55.34
C SER A 185 14.85 6.24 -53.83
N GLN A 186 15.30 7.36 -53.28
CA GLN A 186 15.63 7.48 -51.86
C GLN A 186 14.44 7.97 -50.99
N ILE A 187 13.41 8.49 -51.64
CA ILE A 187 12.23 9.07 -50.95
C ILE A 187 11.49 8.00 -50.17
N ASP A 188 11.33 6.79 -50.71
CA ASP A 188 10.64 5.69 -50.02
C ASP A 188 11.33 5.28 -48.71
N THR A 189 12.66 5.28 -48.69
CA THR A 189 13.45 4.97 -47.48
C THR A 189 13.25 6.06 -46.41
N LEU A 190 13.24 7.34 -46.81
CA LEU A 190 13.03 8.45 -45.92
C LEU A 190 11.59 8.51 -45.38
N LEU A 191 10.58 8.23 -46.22
CA LEU A 191 9.19 8.10 -45.82
C LEU A 191 9.00 6.95 -44.82
N SER A 192 9.72 5.84 -45.00
CA SER A 192 9.74 4.75 -44.00
C SER A 192 10.27 5.24 -42.65
N GLY A 193 11.32 6.06 -42.63
CA GLY A 193 11.83 6.68 -41.39
C GLY A 193 10.83 7.61 -40.72
N VAL A 194 10.10 8.41 -41.50
CA VAL A 194 9.00 9.25 -40.97
C VAL A 194 7.91 8.38 -40.34
N ASN A 195 7.49 7.31 -41.02
CA ASN A 195 6.48 6.39 -40.52
C ASN A 195 6.91 5.71 -39.19
N ILE A 196 8.18 5.34 -39.06
CA ILE A 196 8.75 4.81 -37.83
C ILE A 196 8.59 5.84 -36.68
N GLY A 197 8.93 7.10 -36.95
CA GLY A 197 8.77 8.19 -35.97
C GLY A 197 7.31 8.41 -35.53
N ILE A 198 6.39 8.41 -36.51
CA ILE A 198 4.94 8.57 -36.25
C ILE A 198 4.39 7.40 -35.41
N ASN A 199 4.74 6.16 -35.77
CA ASN A 199 4.30 4.99 -35.02
C ASN A 199 4.82 5.01 -33.58
N ARG A 200 6.07 5.42 -33.41
CA ARG A 200 6.66 5.57 -32.08
C ARG A 200 5.95 6.62 -31.23
N LEU A 201 5.59 7.77 -31.85
CA LEU A 201 4.83 8.82 -31.20
C LEU A 201 3.45 8.30 -30.73
N ARG A 202 2.76 7.57 -31.61
CA ARG A 202 1.47 6.94 -31.29
C ARG A 202 1.57 6.00 -30.10
N GLU A 203 2.55 5.08 -30.11
CA GLU A 203 2.78 4.16 -28.99
C GLU A 203 2.96 4.88 -27.65
N ILE A 204 3.75 5.97 -27.65
CA ILE A 204 3.99 6.74 -26.41
C ILE A 204 2.69 7.39 -25.92
N ILE A 205 1.87 7.96 -26.83
CA ILE A 205 0.59 8.55 -26.49
C ILE A 205 -0.37 7.49 -25.94
N ASP A 206 -0.46 6.34 -26.58
CA ASP A 206 -1.32 5.23 -26.14
C ASP A 206 -0.89 4.71 -24.75
N ASP A 207 0.41 4.55 -24.51
CA ASP A 207 0.96 4.20 -23.20
C ASP A 207 0.56 5.23 -22.12
N MET A 208 0.61 6.54 -22.44
CA MET A 208 0.20 7.61 -21.51
C MET A 208 -1.29 7.59 -21.18
N ILE A 209 -2.12 7.32 -22.20
CA ILE A 209 -3.57 7.16 -22.02
C ILE A 209 -3.83 5.95 -21.11
N ASP A 210 -3.17 4.83 -21.36
CA ASP A 210 -3.32 3.62 -20.54
C ASP A 210 -2.94 3.86 -19.08
N VAL A 211 -1.81 4.51 -18.81
CA VAL A 211 -1.42 4.92 -17.44
C VAL A 211 -2.50 5.79 -16.80
N SER A 212 -3.00 6.79 -17.55
CA SER A 212 -4.04 7.68 -17.02
C SER A 212 -5.34 6.94 -16.69
N LEU A 213 -5.74 5.96 -17.51
CA LEU A 213 -6.94 5.14 -17.26
C LEU A 213 -6.74 4.22 -16.05
N ILE A 214 -5.54 3.65 -15.89
CA ILE A 214 -5.19 2.77 -14.77
C ILE A 214 -5.14 3.56 -13.46
N ASP A 215 -4.44 4.69 -13.42
CA ASP A 215 -4.26 5.51 -12.21
C ASP A 215 -5.59 6.08 -11.69
N ASN A 216 -6.58 6.26 -12.57
CA ASN A 216 -7.92 6.76 -12.20
C ASN A 216 -8.96 5.64 -12.04
N ASP A 217 -8.58 4.35 -12.05
CA ASP A 217 -9.52 3.21 -12.00
C ASP A 217 -10.58 3.23 -13.12
N LEU A 218 -10.27 3.86 -14.26
CA LEU A 218 -11.17 3.99 -15.42
C LEU A 218 -10.94 2.93 -16.49
N LEU A 219 -9.94 2.04 -16.34
CA LEU A 219 -9.69 0.97 -17.29
C LEU A 219 -10.88 -0.01 -17.28
N SER A 220 -11.67 0.01 -18.36
CA SER A 220 -12.75 -0.94 -18.56
C SER A 220 -12.27 -2.11 -19.43
N LEU A 221 -12.62 -3.35 -19.04
CA LEU A 221 -12.24 -4.56 -19.74
C LEU A 221 -13.40 -5.08 -20.61
N ASN A 222 -13.10 -5.43 -21.86
CA ASN A 222 -14.00 -6.13 -22.75
C ASN A 222 -13.75 -7.64 -22.66
N LEU A 223 -14.38 -8.30 -21.68
CA LEU A 223 -14.17 -9.72 -21.41
C LEU A 223 -14.79 -10.59 -22.52
N GLN A 224 -13.97 -11.45 -23.11
CA GLN A 224 -14.35 -12.43 -24.12
C GLN A 224 -13.63 -13.75 -23.87
N PRO A 225 -14.15 -14.89 -24.38
CA PRO A 225 -13.48 -16.17 -24.20
C PRO A 225 -12.18 -16.21 -25.00
N ILE A 226 -11.07 -16.52 -24.35
CA ILE A 226 -9.73 -16.59 -24.93
C ILE A 226 -8.99 -17.85 -24.51
N LEU A 227 -7.96 -18.20 -25.28
CA LEU A 227 -6.95 -19.22 -24.93
C LEU A 227 -5.58 -18.54 -24.84
N ILE A 228 -4.87 -18.75 -23.74
CA ILE A 228 -3.52 -18.20 -23.54
C ILE A 228 -2.56 -18.74 -24.60
N SER A 229 -2.66 -20.02 -24.98
CA SER A 229 -1.85 -20.65 -26.01
C SER A 229 -1.91 -19.91 -27.36
N GLN A 230 -3.09 -19.41 -27.76
CA GLN A 230 -3.25 -18.67 -29.01
C GLN A 230 -2.52 -17.31 -28.96
N HIS A 231 -2.59 -16.60 -27.84
CA HIS A 231 -1.90 -15.32 -27.66
C HIS A 231 -0.37 -15.51 -27.66
N LEU A 232 0.12 -16.58 -27.02
CA LEU A 232 1.55 -16.91 -27.05
C LEU A 232 2.04 -17.27 -28.44
N ALA A 233 1.25 -18.03 -29.20
CA ALA A 233 1.58 -18.36 -30.59
C ALA A 233 1.62 -17.13 -31.52
N LEU A 234 0.71 -16.16 -31.32
CA LEU A 234 0.73 -14.88 -32.05
C LEU A 234 1.98 -14.07 -31.69
N LEU A 235 2.32 -13.96 -30.41
CA LEU A 235 3.52 -13.25 -29.94
C LEU A 235 4.80 -13.89 -30.47
N GLN A 236 4.89 -15.21 -30.50
CA GLN A 236 6.04 -15.92 -31.05
C GLN A 236 6.27 -15.53 -32.52
N ARG A 237 5.22 -15.52 -33.35
CA ARG A 237 5.29 -15.11 -34.73
C ARG A 237 5.68 -13.65 -34.93
N GLU A 238 5.10 -12.75 -34.14
CA GLU A 238 5.39 -11.31 -34.22
C GLU A 238 6.84 -11.00 -33.83
N LEU A 239 7.39 -11.70 -32.86
CA LEU A 239 8.72 -11.45 -32.30
C LEU A 239 9.83 -12.26 -33.03
N GLU A 240 9.48 -13.16 -33.94
CA GLU A 240 10.42 -14.09 -34.60
C GLU A 240 11.59 -13.37 -35.26
N SER A 241 11.33 -12.32 -36.03
CA SER A 241 12.38 -11.57 -36.73
C SER A 241 13.37 -10.92 -35.74
N VAL A 242 12.86 -10.36 -34.65
CA VAL A 242 13.68 -9.71 -33.62
C VAL A 242 14.54 -10.72 -32.88
N ILE A 243 13.99 -11.89 -32.59
CA ILE A 243 14.69 -12.99 -31.92
C ILE A 243 15.81 -13.52 -32.81
N GLN A 244 15.54 -13.69 -34.11
CA GLN A 244 16.54 -14.12 -35.08
C GLN A 244 17.68 -13.10 -35.25
N ASP A 245 17.37 -11.80 -35.37
CA ASP A 245 18.36 -10.72 -35.47
C ASP A 245 19.29 -10.68 -34.23
N ARG A 246 18.74 -10.95 -33.06
CA ARG A 246 19.46 -11.03 -31.77
C ARG A 246 20.11 -12.39 -31.52
N ARG A 247 19.87 -13.39 -32.38
CA ARG A 247 20.28 -14.79 -32.20
C ARG A 247 19.87 -15.36 -30.85
N GLN A 248 18.77 -14.86 -30.28
CA GLN A 248 18.20 -15.36 -29.05
C GLN A 248 17.35 -16.61 -29.29
N THR A 249 17.05 -17.34 -28.24
CA THR A 249 16.14 -18.49 -28.28
C THR A 249 14.90 -18.19 -27.48
N LEU A 250 13.71 -18.28 -28.07
CA LEU A 250 12.43 -18.22 -27.40
C LEU A 250 11.80 -19.61 -27.38
N GLU A 251 11.67 -20.20 -26.20
CA GLU A 251 11.05 -21.49 -25.99
C GLU A 251 9.70 -21.30 -25.30
N ILE A 252 8.62 -21.78 -25.90
CA ILE A 252 7.29 -21.77 -25.32
C ILE A 252 6.89 -23.21 -25.04
N ASN A 253 6.84 -23.57 -23.74
CA ASN A 253 6.43 -24.88 -23.31
C ASN A 253 4.90 -24.99 -23.29
N ASN A 254 4.37 -26.15 -23.62
CA ASN A 254 2.97 -26.43 -23.38
C ASN A 254 2.77 -26.75 -21.89
N PHE A 255 1.89 -26.03 -21.21
CA PHE A 255 1.68 -26.16 -19.78
C PHE A 255 0.19 -26.33 -19.44
N PRO A 256 -0.13 -26.94 -18.29
CA PRO A 256 -1.51 -27.10 -17.84
C PRO A 256 -2.21 -25.74 -17.68
N GLY A 257 -3.37 -25.61 -18.31
CA GLY A 257 -4.16 -24.35 -18.29
C GLY A 257 -3.98 -23.46 -19.52
N SER A 258 -2.91 -23.63 -20.35
CA SER A 258 -2.69 -22.83 -21.55
C SER A 258 -3.83 -22.96 -22.58
N GLU A 259 -4.49 -24.12 -22.63
CA GLU A 259 -5.64 -24.43 -23.50
C GLU A 259 -6.98 -24.39 -22.76
N THR A 260 -7.02 -23.83 -21.57
CA THR A 260 -8.27 -23.61 -20.82
C THR A 260 -8.92 -22.30 -21.28
N TRP A 261 -10.20 -22.38 -21.64
CA TRP A 261 -10.98 -21.18 -21.96
C TRP A 261 -11.17 -20.32 -20.71
N ILE A 262 -10.76 -19.07 -20.78
CA ILE A 262 -10.97 -18.07 -19.74
C ILE A 262 -11.62 -16.82 -20.31
N TYR A 263 -12.40 -16.10 -19.52
CA TYR A 263 -12.89 -14.77 -19.88
C TYR A 263 -11.88 -13.71 -19.49
N ALA A 264 -11.29 -13.06 -20.49
CA ALA A 264 -10.34 -11.95 -20.34
C ALA A 264 -10.50 -10.95 -21.49
N ASP A 265 -9.94 -9.76 -21.33
CA ASP A 265 -9.79 -8.82 -22.45
C ASP A 265 -8.59 -9.23 -23.30
N SER A 266 -8.90 -9.70 -24.53
CA SER A 266 -7.92 -10.26 -25.46
C SER A 266 -6.79 -9.27 -25.80
N GLU A 267 -7.16 -8.02 -26.10
CA GLU A 267 -6.20 -6.99 -26.53
C GLU A 267 -5.31 -6.56 -25.36
N ARG A 268 -5.91 -6.33 -24.20
CA ARG A 268 -5.18 -5.93 -23.00
C ARG A 268 -4.26 -7.02 -22.47
N LEU A 269 -4.74 -8.26 -22.45
CA LEU A 269 -3.88 -9.38 -22.02
C LEU A 269 -2.73 -9.62 -23.00
N TYR A 270 -2.98 -9.50 -24.31
CA TYR A 270 -1.93 -9.56 -25.33
C TYR A 270 -0.88 -8.46 -25.11
N GLN A 271 -1.31 -7.21 -24.87
CA GLN A 271 -0.44 -6.08 -24.56
C GLN A 271 0.43 -6.36 -23.32
N ALA A 272 -0.17 -6.87 -22.24
CA ALA A 272 0.53 -7.21 -21.02
C ALA A 272 1.62 -8.27 -21.25
N MET A 273 1.30 -9.36 -21.90
CA MET A 273 2.26 -10.42 -22.24
C MET A 273 3.36 -9.91 -23.17
N LYS A 274 3.02 -9.14 -24.20
CA LYS A 274 3.97 -8.53 -25.14
C LYS A 274 4.97 -7.64 -24.42
N ASN A 275 4.53 -6.83 -23.46
CA ASN A 275 5.39 -5.95 -22.69
C ASN A 275 6.44 -6.73 -21.88
N VAL A 276 6.03 -7.82 -21.21
CA VAL A 276 6.96 -8.64 -20.42
C VAL A 276 7.94 -9.39 -21.33
N ILE A 277 7.47 -10.02 -22.41
CA ILE A 277 8.32 -10.76 -23.34
C ILE A 277 9.30 -9.81 -24.06
N SER A 278 8.85 -8.63 -24.48
CA SER A 278 9.71 -7.62 -25.09
C SER A 278 10.78 -7.12 -24.12
N ASN A 279 10.47 -6.98 -22.83
CA ASN A 279 11.47 -6.67 -21.82
C ASN A 279 12.47 -7.82 -21.64
N ALA A 280 12.03 -9.08 -21.60
CA ALA A 280 12.91 -10.23 -21.57
C ALA A 280 13.88 -10.24 -22.76
N ILE A 281 13.39 -10.00 -23.98
CA ILE A 281 14.23 -9.88 -25.19
C ILE A 281 15.25 -8.73 -25.06
N LYS A 282 14.80 -7.58 -24.58
CA LYS A 282 15.61 -6.38 -24.45
C LYS A 282 16.76 -6.52 -23.46
N PHE A 283 16.51 -7.15 -22.31
CA PHE A 283 17.49 -7.25 -21.23
C PHE A 283 18.30 -8.55 -21.24
N THR A 284 18.01 -9.45 -22.15
CA THR A 284 18.80 -10.65 -22.42
C THR A 284 19.88 -10.34 -23.48
N PRO A 285 21.15 -10.69 -23.25
CA PRO A 285 22.20 -10.57 -24.25
C PRO A 285 21.91 -11.37 -25.53
N ASP A 286 22.64 -11.07 -26.60
CA ASP A 286 22.59 -11.87 -27.81
C ASP A 286 22.98 -13.32 -27.55
N LYS A 287 22.30 -14.26 -28.20
CA LYS A 287 22.40 -15.72 -27.95
C LYS A 287 21.86 -16.20 -26.62
N GLY A 288 21.25 -15.32 -25.81
CA GLY A 288 20.58 -15.72 -24.57
C GLY A 288 19.25 -16.44 -24.83
N ARG A 289 18.63 -16.91 -23.76
CA ARG A 289 17.41 -17.72 -23.81
C ARG A 289 16.28 -17.05 -23.04
N ILE A 290 15.07 -17.17 -23.58
CA ILE A 290 13.82 -16.78 -22.93
C ILE A 290 12.93 -18.01 -22.96
N THR A 291 12.40 -18.40 -21.81
CA THR A 291 11.52 -19.56 -21.67
C THR A 291 10.17 -19.09 -21.12
N ILE A 292 9.10 -19.53 -21.78
CA ILE A 292 7.73 -19.31 -21.32
C ILE A 292 7.14 -20.64 -20.92
N ASP A 293 6.70 -20.71 -19.68
CA ASP A 293 6.09 -21.89 -19.06
C ASP A 293 4.89 -21.43 -18.23
N GLY A 294 4.23 -22.36 -17.57
CA GLY A 294 3.15 -22.03 -16.64
C GLY A 294 2.58 -23.22 -15.91
N ARG A 295 1.63 -22.97 -15.07
CA ARG A 295 0.91 -23.99 -14.31
C ARG A 295 -0.51 -23.58 -14.00
N SER A 296 -1.38 -24.58 -13.86
CA SER A 296 -2.74 -24.36 -13.38
C SER A 296 -2.76 -24.43 -11.86
N LEU A 297 -3.33 -23.42 -11.22
CA LEU A 297 -3.55 -23.36 -9.78
C LEU A 297 -5.07 -23.33 -9.52
N PRO A 298 -5.54 -23.62 -8.31
CA PRO A 298 -6.97 -23.52 -7.98
C PRO A 298 -7.51 -22.11 -8.26
N GLY A 299 -8.34 -21.97 -9.30
CA GLY A 299 -8.94 -20.72 -9.72
C GLY A 299 -8.06 -19.78 -10.55
N PHE A 300 -6.80 -20.15 -10.84
CA PHE A 300 -5.85 -19.28 -11.56
C PHE A 300 -4.98 -20.08 -12.55
N ILE A 301 -4.48 -19.35 -13.55
CA ILE A 301 -3.37 -19.79 -14.41
C ILE A 301 -2.19 -18.88 -14.08
N GLU A 302 -1.05 -19.50 -13.76
CA GLU A 302 0.21 -18.79 -13.61
C GLU A 302 1.04 -18.94 -14.88
N LEU A 303 1.34 -17.80 -15.53
CA LEU A 303 2.27 -17.72 -16.66
C LEU A 303 3.65 -17.31 -16.11
N ILE A 304 4.68 -18.04 -16.49
CA ILE A 304 6.06 -17.88 -16.01
C ILE A 304 6.94 -17.54 -17.22
N ILE A 305 7.58 -16.37 -17.19
CA ILE A 305 8.47 -15.90 -18.26
C ILE A 305 9.85 -15.72 -17.64
N ALA A 306 10.76 -16.64 -17.96
CA ALA A 306 12.13 -16.64 -17.47
C ALA A 306 13.10 -16.21 -18.56
N ASP A 307 14.05 -15.35 -18.24
CA ASP A 307 15.11 -14.88 -19.12
C ASP A 307 16.52 -15.15 -18.54
N THR A 308 17.51 -15.24 -19.39
CA THR A 308 18.93 -15.34 -19.01
C THR A 308 19.62 -13.98 -19.17
N GLY A 309 18.95 -12.92 -18.75
CA GLY A 309 19.40 -11.54 -18.88
C GLY A 309 20.23 -11.05 -17.70
N ILE A 310 20.47 -9.75 -17.68
CA ILE A 310 21.29 -9.07 -16.67
C ILE A 310 20.74 -9.12 -15.25
N GLY A 311 19.49 -9.58 -15.09
CA GLY A 311 18.81 -9.63 -13.80
C GLY A 311 18.35 -8.28 -13.26
N ILE A 312 17.76 -8.31 -12.07
CA ILE A 312 17.16 -7.14 -11.39
C ILE A 312 17.59 -7.15 -9.92
N SER A 313 18.17 -6.05 -9.44
CA SER A 313 18.56 -5.94 -8.03
C SER A 313 17.32 -6.00 -7.12
N THR A 314 17.46 -6.57 -5.94
CA THR A 314 16.35 -6.79 -4.99
C THR A 314 15.56 -5.51 -4.70
N GLU A 315 16.24 -4.39 -4.57
CA GLU A 315 15.64 -3.07 -4.32
C GLU A 315 14.73 -2.60 -5.48
N ASN A 316 15.03 -3.04 -6.68
CA ASN A 316 14.35 -2.61 -7.88
C ASN A 316 13.21 -3.55 -8.31
N GLN A 317 13.10 -4.77 -7.76
CA GLN A 317 12.06 -5.74 -8.13
C GLN A 317 10.63 -5.25 -7.88
N THR A 318 10.42 -4.41 -6.89
CA THR A 318 9.14 -3.72 -6.67
C THR A 318 9.01 -2.45 -7.49
N ARG A 319 10.11 -1.71 -7.64
CA ARG A 319 10.12 -0.38 -8.29
C ARG A 319 9.92 -0.42 -9.79
N ILE A 320 10.28 -1.51 -10.48
CA ILE A 320 10.08 -1.65 -11.93
C ILE A 320 8.61 -1.62 -12.36
N PHE A 321 7.67 -1.82 -11.42
CA PHE A 321 6.23 -1.71 -11.64
C PHE A 321 5.66 -0.33 -11.28
N GLU A 322 6.49 0.60 -10.80
CA GLU A 322 6.09 1.99 -10.59
C GLU A 322 6.16 2.76 -11.90
N ASN A 323 5.27 3.73 -12.07
CA ASN A 323 5.31 4.61 -13.25
C ASN A 323 6.68 5.27 -13.36
N PHE A 324 7.34 5.09 -14.53
CA PHE A 324 8.72 5.57 -14.80
C PHE A 324 9.80 4.98 -13.90
N GLY A 325 9.57 3.81 -13.34
CA GLY A 325 10.53 3.04 -12.56
C GLY A 325 11.72 2.57 -13.38
N GLN A 326 12.46 3.49 -14.02
CA GLN A 326 13.71 3.17 -14.68
C GLN A 326 14.78 2.91 -13.63
N VAL A 327 15.29 1.68 -13.64
CA VAL A 327 16.44 1.26 -12.84
C VAL A 327 17.68 1.85 -13.51
N GLU A 328 18.23 2.90 -12.90
CA GLU A 328 19.39 3.69 -13.30
C GLU A 328 19.23 4.55 -14.57
N ARG A 329 19.72 5.79 -14.47
CA ARG A 329 20.04 6.65 -15.61
C ARG A 329 21.27 6.09 -16.33
N VAL A 330 21.12 4.90 -16.91
CA VAL A 330 22.09 4.47 -17.91
C VAL A 330 21.89 5.42 -19.08
N ASN A 331 22.97 6.01 -19.57
CA ASN A 331 23.01 6.80 -20.81
C ASN A 331 22.56 5.92 -21.98
N LEU A 332 21.28 5.62 -22.08
CA LEU A 332 20.64 4.77 -23.08
C LEU A 332 20.42 5.61 -24.34
N HIS A 333 21.48 5.80 -25.11
CA HIS A 333 21.45 6.53 -26.39
C HIS A 333 20.92 5.69 -27.56
N SER A 334 20.32 4.49 -27.35
CA SER A 334 19.81 3.68 -28.43
C SER A 334 18.27 3.68 -28.48
N SER A 335 17.71 4.30 -29.52
CA SER A 335 16.27 4.50 -29.76
C SER A 335 15.55 3.24 -30.26
N GLY A 336 15.92 2.02 -29.85
CA GLY A 336 15.29 0.79 -30.32
C GLY A 336 14.67 -0.04 -29.20
N LYS A 337 13.35 -0.34 -29.25
CA LYS A 337 12.65 -1.21 -28.29
C LYS A 337 13.27 -2.61 -28.15
N THR A 338 13.95 -3.09 -29.16
CA THR A 338 14.47 -4.47 -29.30
C THR A 338 15.98 -4.57 -29.21
N LYS A 339 16.69 -3.44 -29.17
CA LYS A 339 18.14 -3.45 -28.97
C LYS A 339 18.48 -3.75 -27.51
N PHE A 340 19.59 -4.42 -27.27
CA PHE A 340 20.10 -4.69 -25.94
C PHE A 340 20.18 -3.39 -25.12
N LYS A 341 19.53 -3.34 -23.97
CA LYS A 341 19.34 -2.12 -23.15
C LYS A 341 18.73 -0.93 -23.90
N GLY A 342 17.94 -1.16 -24.95
CA GLY A 342 17.26 -0.10 -25.69
C GLY A 342 16.35 0.75 -24.79
N GLY A 343 16.30 2.07 -25.01
CA GLY A 343 15.49 3.01 -24.24
C GLY A 343 13.98 2.83 -24.46
N GLY A 344 13.20 3.28 -23.51
CA GLY A 344 11.73 3.39 -23.57
C GLY A 344 11.23 4.16 -22.36
N PRO A 345 9.99 4.66 -22.35
CA PRO A 345 9.47 5.53 -21.29
C PRO A 345 9.35 4.86 -19.90
N GLY A 346 9.58 3.53 -19.81
CA GLY A 346 9.43 2.79 -18.56
C GLY A 346 7.98 2.60 -18.14
N LEU A 347 7.04 2.63 -19.09
CA LEU A 347 5.60 2.51 -18.83
C LEU A 347 5.07 1.08 -19.04
N GLY A 348 5.78 0.22 -19.76
CA GLY A 348 5.27 -1.10 -20.14
C GLY A 348 4.94 -1.99 -18.93
N LEU A 349 5.81 -2.09 -17.91
CA LEU A 349 5.55 -2.91 -16.72
C LEU A 349 4.48 -2.32 -15.79
N PRO A 350 4.44 -1.01 -15.51
CA PRO A 350 3.29 -0.38 -14.83
C PRO A 350 1.95 -0.65 -15.53
N ILE A 351 1.89 -0.46 -16.86
CA ILE A 351 0.69 -0.78 -17.65
C ILE A 351 0.34 -2.26 -17.52
N THR A 352 1.31 -3.15 -17.63
CA THR A 352 1.11 -4.59 -17.46
C THR A 352 0.50 -4.89 -16.09
N ARG A 353 1.05 -4.33 -15.03
CA ARG A 353 0.52 -4.49 -13.68
C ARG A 353 -0.92 -4.01 -13.57
N GLY A 354 -1.22 -2.82 -14.06
CA GLY A 354 -2.59 -2.27 -14.05
C GLY A 354 -3.57 -3.13 -14.85
N ILE A 355 -3.17 -3.64 -16.01
CA ILE A 355 -4.01 -4.56 -16.81
C ILE A 355 -4.28 -5.86 -16.03
N ILE A 356 -3.25 -6.49 -15.46
CA ILE A 356 -3.40 -7.75 -14.72
C ILE A 356 -4.23 -7.55 -13.46
N GLU A 357 -4.02 -6.47 -12.71
CA GLU A 357 -4.83 -6.12 -11.53
C GLU A 357 -6.29 -5.82 -11.90
N ALA A 358 -6.56 -5.16 -13.03
CA ALA A 358 -7.92 -4.96 -13.54
C ALA A 358 -8.61 -6.29 -13.87
N HIS A 359 -7.88 -7.30 -14.35
CA HIS A 359 -8.39 -8.66 -14.52
C HIS A 359 -8.61 -9.40 -13.19
N GLY A 360 -8.17 -8.86 -12.04
CA GLY A 360 -8.21 -9.49 -10.72
C GLY A 360 -7.06 -10.47 -10.48
N GLY A 361 -6.00 -10.36 -11.28
CA GLY A 361 -4.75 -11.10 -11.18
C GLY A 361 -3.67 -10.34 -10.41
N THR A 362 -2.44 -10.85 -10.47
CA THR A 362 -1.25 -10.18 -9.94
C THR A 362 -0.02 -10.51 -10.78
N ILE A 363 0.98 -9.63 -10.73
CA ILE A 363 2.28 -9.83 -11.38
C ILE A 363 3.40 -9.53 -10.39
N TRP A 364 4.46 -10.34 -10.43
CA TRP A 364 5.69 -10.11 -9.68
C TRP A 364 6.89 -10.63 -10.44
N VAL A 365 8.09 -10.34 -9.94
CA VAL A 365 9.35 -10.80 -10.52
C VAL A 365 10.25 -11.37 -9.43
N GLU A 366 11.02 -12.39 -9.81
CA GLU A 366 12.08 -12.96 -9.00
C GLU A 366 13.39 -12.86 -9.78
N SER A 367 14.45 -12.38 -9.14
CA SER A 367 15.77 -12.32 -9.73
C SER A 367 16.83 -12.44 -8.64
N PRO A 368 17.91 -13.22 -8.86
CA PRO A 368 19.00 -13.35 -7.89
C PRO A 368 19.78 -12.05 -7.64
N GLY A 369 19.65 -11.08 -8.54
CA GLY A 369 20.35 -9.79 -8.48
C GLY A 369 20.63 -9.24 -9.87
N TYR A 370 21.37 -8.12 -9.93
CA TYR A 370 21.78 -7.48 -11.16
C TYR A 370 23.27 -7.70 -11.42
N ASP A 371 23.65 -8.27 -12.55
CA ASP A 371 25.03 -8.49 -12.97
C ASP A 371 25.09 -8.62 -14.49
N GLU A 372 25.80 -7.68 -15.15
CA GLU A 372 25.89 -7.65 -16.63
C GLU A 372 26.83 -8.70 -17.21
N GLU A 373 27.78 -9.20 -16.42
CA GLU A 373 28.74 -10.21 -16.86
C GLU A 373 28.20 -11.63 -16.64
N LYS A 374 27.64 -11.88 -15.44
CA LYS A 374 27.12 -13.20 -15.07
C LYS A 374 25.72 -13.48 -15.60
N CYS A 375 24.97 -12.43 -15.92
CA CYS A 375 23.60 -12.54 -16.43
C CYS A 375 22.74 -13.50 -15.61
N PRO A 376 22.43 -13.19 -14.35
CA PRO A 376 21.72 -14.09 -13.43
C PRO A 376 20.28 -14.38 -13.85
N GLY A 377 19.73 -13.55 -14.76
CA GLY A 377 18.37 -13.69 -15.26
C GLY A 377 17.29 -13.13 -14.37
N SER A 378 16.07 -13.11 -14.90
CA SER A 378 14.85 -12.76 -14.18
C SER A 378 13.71 -13.70 -14.54
N THR A 379 12.79 -13.89 -13.61
CA THR A 379 11.58 -14.70 -13.82
C THR A 379 10.37 -13.85 -13.46
N PHE A 380 9.55 -13.54 -14.44
CA PHE A 380 8.28 -12.84 -14.25
C PHE A 380 7.15 -13.84 -14.10
N HIS A 381 6.29 -13.62 -13.14
CA HIS A 381 5.12 -14.43 -12.83
C HIS A 381 3.88 -13.58 -13.04
N ILE A 382 2.95 -14.06 -13.85
CA ILE A 382 1.65 -13.43 -14.10
C ILE A 382 0.56 -14.41 -13.69
N LEU A 383 -0.23 -14.03 -12.69
CA LEU A 383 -1.34 -14.82 -12.20
C LEU A 383 -2.64 -14.29 -12.79
N ILE A 384 -3.35 -15.12 -13.57
CA ILE A 384 -4.58 -14.76 -14.26
C ILE A 384 -5.72 -15.60 -13.71
N PRO A 385 -6.84 -15.00 -13.23
CA PRO A 385 -7.96 -15.78 -12.70
C PRO A 385 -8.68 -16.56 -13.83
N ILE A 386 -9.02 -17.81 -13.56
CA ILE A 386 -9.87 -18.63 -14.43
C ILE A 386 -11.31 -18.18 -14.22
N ARG A 387 -11.80 -17.30 -15.08
CA ARG A 387 -13.21 -16.89 -15.11
C ARG A 387 -13.95 -17.71 -16.14
N THR A 388 -14.99 -18.37 -15.71
CA THR A 388 -15.89 -19.17 -16.59
C THR A 388 -17.10 -18.39 -17.05
N GLU A 389 -17.35 -17.22 -16.48
CA GLU A 389 -18.50 -16.37 -16.78
C GLU A 389 -18.07 -14.92 -17.06
N ARG A 390 -18.90 -14.22 -17.85
CA ARG A 390 -18.71 -12.80 -18.18
C ARG A 390 -19.12 -11.90 -17.00
N THR A 391 -18.39 -11.98 -15.89
CA THR A 391 -18.67 -11.14 -14.71
C THR A 391 -17.78 -9.89 -14.74
N ASP A 392 -18.35 -8.70 -14.56
CA ASP A 392 -17.58 -7.46 -14.48
C ASP A 392 -16.62 -7.53 -13.28
N PRO A 393 -15.30 -7.36 -13.50
CA PRO A 393 -14.29 -7.42 -12.43
C PRO A 393 -14.49 -6.39 -11.31
N LYS A 394 -15.10 -5.25 -11.62
CA LYS A 394 -15.42 -4.21 -10.61
C LYS A 394 -16.50 -4.70 -9.66
N ILE A 395 -17.50 -5.40 -10.17
CA ILE A 395 -18.56 -6.01 -9.37
C ILE A 395 -17.97 -7.13 -8.49
N ALA A 396 -17.09 -7.97 -9.03
CA ALA A 396 -16.43 -9.03 -8.27
C ALA A 396 -15.56 -8.46 -7.11
N LYS A 397 -14.80 -7.37 -7.35
CA LYS A 397 -14.04 -6.68 -6.28
C LYS A 397 -14.95 -6.12 -5.19
N LEU A 398 -16.11 -5.58 -5.54
CA LEU A 398 -17.08 -5.04 -4.58
C LEU A 398 -17.67 -6.14 -3.70
N PHE A 399 -18.01 -7.30 -4.26
CA PHE A 399 -18.51 -8.45 -3.50
C PHE A 399 -17.43 -9.03 -2.58
N ASN A 400 -16.18 -9.17 -3.04
CA ASN A 400 -15.08 -9.63 -2.21
C ASN A 400 -14.75 -8.66 -1.07
N ALA A 401 -14.96 -7.35 -1.25
CA ALA A 401 -14.80 -6.35 -0.19
C ALA A 401 -15.94 -6.44 0.85
N LEU A 402 -17.16 -6.74 0.42
CA LEU A 402 -18.33 -6.90 1.28
C LEU A 402 -18.27 -8.23 2.08
N GLU A 403 -17.79 -9.32 1.47
CA GLU A 403 -17.61 -10.60 2.16
C GLU A 403 -16.55 -10.53 3.27
N LYS A 404 -15.47 -9.76 3.07
CA LYS A 404 -14.45 -9.51 4.11
C LYS A 404 -14.93 -8.66 5.29
N GLN A 405 -16.09 -7.99 5.16
CA GLN A 405 -16.69 -7.17 6.22
C GLN A 405 -17.79 -7.92 7.01
N GLN A 406 -18.16 -9.13 6.61
CA GLN A 406 -19.08 -9.95 7.42
C GLN A 406 -18.29 -10.60 8.56
N PRO A 407 -18.71 -10.42 9.84
CA PRO A 407 -18.13 -11.13 10.97
C PRO A 407 -18.37 -12.64 10.78
N GLU A 408 -17.35 -13.44 11.09
CA GLU A 408 -17.47 -14.91 11.11
C GLU A 408 -18.72 -15.32 11.92
N PRO A 409 -19.55 -16.22 11.40
CA PRO A 409 -20.68 -16.72 12.18
C PRO A 409 -20.14 -17.52 13.37
N ASP A 410 -20.51 -17.11 14.58
CA ASP A 410 -20.24 -17.81 15.82
C ASP A 410 -20.47 -19.31 15.66
N ALA A 411 -19.43 -20.08 15.84
CA ALA A 411 -19.48 -21.53 15.94
C ALA A 411 -20.26 -21.89 17.22
N LYS A 412 -21.60 -22.02 17.10
CA LYS A 412 -22.43 -22.58 18.14
C LYS A 412 -22.20 -24.09 18.24
N GLU A 413 -21.66 -24.46 19.39
CA GLU A 413 -21.72 -25.75 20.05
C GLU A 413 -22.78 -26.70 19.51
N ASN A 414 -22.33 -27.80 18.93
CA ASN A 414 -23.12 -29.02 18.88
C ASN A 414 -22.57 -30.00 19.91
N SER A 415 -23.16 -29.97 21.08
CA SER A 415 -23.07 -31.06 22.06
C SER A 415 -23.87 -32.26 21.55
N PRO A 416 -23.35 -33.47 21.58
CA PRO A 416 -24.14 -34.64 21.24
C PRO A 416 -24.96 -35.06 22.46
N THR A 417 -26.27 -34.93 22.38
CA THR A 417 -27.17 -35.62 23.31
C THR A 417 -27.20 -37.09 23.00
N ASN A 418 -26.58 -37.89 23.88
CA ASN A 418 -26.85 -39.29 24.06
C ASN A 418 -28.33 -39.50 24.45
N THR A 419 -29.04 -40.31 23.70
CA THR A 419 -30.26 -40.93 24.19
C THR A 419 -30.20 -42.41 23.83
N THR A 420 -29.88 -43.21 24.86
CA THR A 420 -30.15 -44.64 24.94
C THR A 420 -31.63 -44.82 25.26
N ALA A 421 -32.32 -45.67 24.56
CA ALA A 421 -33.20 -46.67 25.16
C ALA A 421 -34.11 -47.40 24.14
N ALA A 422 -34.12 -48.70 24.33
CA ALA A 422 -35.09 -49.73 24.03
C ALA A 422 -35.10 -50.27 22.61
#